data_a9cac22c6052edb3ad6525064195701c
#
_entry.id   a9cac22c6052edb3ad6525064195701c
#
_cell.length_a   1.000
_cell.length_b   1.000
_cell.length_c   1.000
_cell.angle_alpha   90.00
_cell.angle_beta   90.00
_cell.angle_gamma   90.00
#
_symmetry.space_group_name_H-M   'P 1'
#
loop_
_entity.id
_entity.type
_entity.pdbx_description
1 polymer ?
#
loop_
_entity_poly.entity_id
_entity_poly.type
_entity_poly.pdbx_seq_one_letter_code
_entity_poly.pdbx_strand_id
1 'polypeptide(L)'
;LQNYENVLSLQPSEGLLACDAIGIGKIPPNDLIQLALEFIASHKQNEYRKDLLNKEILITGGCTSEKIDAARHITNKSSGAMGLLLSQVARFRGAQVKYVHGPLKIDKNLTDGIKRYEIETSVDLIRALNNEISNCDYFFMNAAVSDFKITSDTSAKIPKNQINAHLNQNFELVPDILKTISKSKKDNQVFVGFCAFTGSIEEARMTIKEKIIQKGCDYLFANPIDLEGQGFGFLAQNEGWLFDTNNMEHYINKTSKIDLANKLITQIISLKK
;
A
#
# COMPACT_ATOMS: atom_id res chain seq x y z
N LEU A 1 27.27 -8.54 5.35
CA LEU A 1 26.36 -8.98 4.27
C LEU A 1 25.44 -7.85 3.80
N GLN A 2 25.01 -6.94 4.69
CA GLN A 2 24.10 -5.84 4.34
C GLN A 2 24.62 -4.89 3.26
N ASN A 3 25.93 -4.71 3.18
CA ASN A 3 26.58 -3.80 2.26
C ASN A 3 26.79 -4.37 0.84
N TYR A 4 26.48 -5.65 0.63
CA TYR A 4 26.59 -6.26 -0.70
C TYR A 4 25.28 -6.05 -1.47
N GLU A 5 25.38 -5.46 -2.66
CA GLU A 5 24.19 -5.12 -3.48
C GLU A 5 23.46 -6.35 -4.03
N ASN A 6 24.14 -7.47 -4.17
CA ASN A 6 23.58 -8.72 -4.70
C ASN A 6 23.23 -9.76 -3.63
N VAL A 7 23.20 -9.38 -2.35
CA VAL A 7 22.86 -10.27 -1.23
C VAL A 7 21.61 -9.78 -0.52
N LEU A 8 20.53 -10.54 -0.59
CA LEU A 8 19.36 -10.31 0.24
C LEU A 8 19.63 -10.88 1.64
N SER A 9 19.52 -10.05 2.66
CA SER A 9 19.64 -10.47 4.06
C SER A 9 18.37 -10.10 4.82
N LEU A 10 17.78 -11.08 5.49
CA LEU A 10 16.72 -10.85 6.46
C LEU A 10 17.34 -10.54 7.82
N GLN A 11 16.86 -9.49 8.46
CA GLN A 11 17.28 -9.15 9.83
C GLN A 11 16.66 -10.13 10.81
N PRO A 12 17.33 -10.44 11.93
CA PRO A 12 16.70 -11.15 13.03
C PRO A 12 15.47 -10.41 13.52
N SER A 13 14.43 -11.14 13.84
CA SER A 13 13.17 -10.61 14.37
C SER A 13 13.27 -10.33 15.86
N GLU A 14 12.41 -9.45 16.36
CA GLU A 14 12.19 -9.24 17.79
C GLU A 14 11.29 -10.35 18.36
N GLY A 15 11.53 -10.75 19.59
CA GLY A 15 10.70 -11.70 20.31
C GLY A 15 11.36 -12.25 21.56
N LEU A 16 10.70 -13.24 22.18
CA LEU A 16 11.25 -13.94 23.34
C LEU A 16 12.46 -14.77 22.90
N LEU A 17 13.60 -14.49 23.49
CA LEU A 17 14.87 -15.18 23.26
C LEU A 17 15.05 -16.37 24.24
N ALA A 18 16.02 -17.22 23.98
CA ALA A 18 16.33 -18.38 24.84
C ALA A 18 16.76 -18.01 26.27
N CYS A 19 17.10 -16.75 26.52
CA CYS A 19 17.42 -16.20 27.84
C CYS A 19 16.22 -15.58 28.55
N ASP A 20 14.98 -15.87 28.12
CA ASP A 20 13.71 -15.33 28.63
C ASP A 20 13.59 -13.80 28.60
N ALA A 21 14.42 -13.13 27.81
CA ALA A 21 14.34 -11.70 27.54
C ALA A 21 13.66 -11.43 26.19
N ILE A 22 12.95 -10.31 26.09
CA ILE A 22 12.46 -9.80 24.80
C ILE A 22 13.59 -9.00 24.13
N GLY A 23 13.94 -9.37 22.91
CA GLY A 23 15.01 -8.71 22.18
C GLY A 23 15.10 -9.14 20.71
N ILE A 24 16.05 -8.56 19.98
CA ILE A 24 16.33 -8.89 18.59
C ILE A 24 17.30 -10.08 18.55
N GLY A 25 16.94 -11.15 17.84
CA GLY A 25 17.78 -12.36 17.74
C GLY A 25 17.00 -13.60 17.32
N LYS A 26 15.68 -13.48 17.17
CA LYS A 26 14.82 -14.55 16.74
C LYS A 26 14.92 -14.75 15.22
N ILE A 27 14.77 -16.00 14.76
CA ILE A 27 14.66 -16.31 13.33
C ILE A 27 13.45 -15.56 12.75
N PRO A 28 13.57 -14.93 11.57
CA PRO A 28 12.43 -14.32 10.88
C PRO A 28 11.28 -15.31 10.68
N PRO A 29 10.03 -14.85 10.65
CA PRO A 29 8.86 -15.70 10.39
C PRO A 29 9.02 -16.52 9.11
N ASN A 30 8.58 -17.78 9.12
CA ASN A 30 8.69 -18.69 7.97
C ASN A 30 8.06 -18.11 6.70
N ASP A 31 6.89 -17.47 6.83
CA ASP A 31 6.19 -16.85 5.69
C ASP A 31 7.00 -15.71 5.08
N LEU A 32 7.74 -14.94 5.90
CA LEU A 32 8.64 -13.90 5.42
C LEU A 32 9.87 -14.50 4.72
N ILE A 33 10.41 -15.58 5.25
CA ILE A 33 11.53 -16.33 4.60
C ILE A 33 11.07 -16.85 3.24
N GLN A 34 9.87 -17.47 3.19
CA GLN A 34 9.30 -17.97 1.94
C GLN A 34 9.09 -16.83 0.93
N LEU A 35 8.53 -15.70 1.37
CA LEU A 35 8.33 -14.52 0.53
C LEU A 35 9.65 -14.00 -0.05
N ALA A 36 10.71 -13.96 0.73
CA ALA A 36 12.05 -13.56 0.29
C ALA A 36 12.63 -14.54 -0.74
N LEU A 37 12.42 -15.85 -0.56
CA LEU A 37 12.83 -16.88 -1.52
C LEU A 37 12.04 -16.76 -2.83
N GLU A 38 10.74 -16.56 -2.78
CA GLU A 38 9.91 -16.31 -3.98
C GLU A 38 10.37 -15.06 -4.73
N PHE A 39 10.67 -13.98 -4.00
CA PHE A 39 11.19 -12.75 -4.59
C PHE A 39 12.52 -12.98 -5.31
N ILE A 40 13.49 -13.66 -4.68
CA ILE A 40 14.78 -13.96 -5.32
C ILE A 40 14.61 -14.90 -6.51
N ALA A 41 13.77 -15.93 -6.38
CA ALA A 41 13.51 -16.89 -7.47
C ALA A 41 12.86 -16.25 -8.70
N SER A 42 12.18 -15.12 -8.56
CA SER A 42 11.62 -14.37 -9.69
C SER A 42 12.67 -13.61 -10.53
N HIS A 43 13.90 -13.49 -10.02
CA HIS A 43 15.01 -12.87 -10.75
C HIS A 43 15.79 -13.92 -11.53
N LYS A 44 16.28 -13.54 -12.72
CA LYS A 44 17.27 -14.35 -13.42
C LYS A 44 18.57 -14.36 -12.64
N GLN A 45 19.39 -15.37 -12.92
CA GLN A 45 20.67 -15.52 -12.23
C GLN A 45 21.50 -14.23 -12.32
N ASN A 46 21.95 -13.73 -11.17
CA ASN A 46 22.74 -12.49 -11.01
C ASN A 46 22.03 -11.15 -11.36
N GLU A 47 20.71 -11.12 -11.54
CA GLU A 47 19.99 -9.87 -11.81
C GLU A 47 19.54 -9.13 -10.55
N TYR A 48 19.44 -9.83 -9.39
CA TYR A 48 19.07 -9.18 -8.14
C TYR A 48 20.07 -8.11 -7.72
N ARG A 49 19.58 -6.91 -7.41
CA ARG A 49 20.37 -5.80 -6.87
C ARG A 49 19.56 -5.04 -5.83
N LYS A 50 20.25 -4.45 -4.86
CA LYS A 50 19.70 -3.46 -3.93
C LYS A 50 19.76 -2.07 -4.58
N ASP A 51 18.97 -1.84 -5.58
CA ASP A 51 18.93 -0.61 -6.37
C ASP A 51 18.14 0.54 -5.69
N LEU A 52 17.57 0.27 -4.51
CA LEU A 52 16.90 1.25 -3.65
C LEU A 52 17.68 1.58 -2.37
N LEU A 53 18.99 1.27 -2.34
CA LEU A 53 19.83 1.68 -1.21
C LEU A 53 19.73 3.19 -0.96
N ASN A 54 19.63 3.57 0.32
CA ASN A 54 19.49 4.97 0.78
C ASN A 54 18.22 5.68 0.28
N LYS A 55 17.21 4.95 -0.19
CA LYS A 55 15.90 5.51 -0.53
C LYS A 55 14.92 5.34 0.62
N GLU A 56 14.23 6.43 0.95
CA GLU A 56 13.12 6.45 1.89
C GLU A 56 11.81 6.25 1.11
N ILE A 57 11.06 5.20 1.42
CA ILE A 57 9.81 4.88 0.73
C ILE A 57 8.66 4.84 1.73
N LEU A 58 7.65 5.67 1.48
CA LEU A 58 6.40 5.69 2.24
C LEU A 58 5.32 4.95 1.45
N ILE A 59 4.70 3.96 2.06
CA ILE A 59 3.67 3.14 1.43
C ILE A 59 2.44 3.11 2.33
N THR A 60 1.25 3.23 1.74
CA THR A 60 0.01 2.99 2.45
C THR A 60 -0.64 1.69 2.01
N GLY A 61 -1.39 1.03 2.90
CA GLY A 61 -2.09 -0.21 2.57
C GLY A 61 -3.24 -0.54 3.51
N GLY A 62 -3.91 -1.64 3.24
CA GLY A 62 -5.13 -1.99 3.96
C GLY A 62 -6.30 -1.07 3.59
N CYS A 63 -7.25 -0.94 4.49
CA CYS A 63 -8.41 -0.06 4.31
C CYS A 63 -8.61 0.83 5.52
N THR A 64 -9.20 2.00 5.33
CA THR A 64 -9.74 2.75 6.47
C THR A 64 -11.04 2.10 6.94
N SER A 65 -11.36 2.32 8.20
CA SER A 65 -12.54 1.79 8.88
C SER A 65 -13.22 2.93 9.61
N GLU A 66 -14.29 3.46 9.02
CA GLU A 66 -15.01 4.60 9.56
C GLU A 66 -16.12 4.12 10.49
N LYS A 67 -16.11 4.58 11.74
CA LYS A 67 -17.07 4.16 12.75
C LYS A 67 -18.46 4.72 12.46
N ILE A 68 -19.47 3.88 12.48
CA ILE A 68 -20.88 4.29 12.49
C ILE A 68 -21.32 4.50 13.94
N ASP A 69 -20.97 3.56 14.82
CA ASP A 69 -21.25 3.56 16.25
C ASP A 69 -20.28 2.61 16.99
N ALA A 70 -20.50 2.40 18.28
CA ALA A 70 -19.67 1.51 19.09
C ALA A 70 -19.60 0.05 18.60
N ALA A 71 -20.51 -0.40 17.72
CA ALA A 71 -20.61 -1.78 17.26
C ALA A 71 -20.41 -1.97 15.75
N ARG A 72 -20.50 -0.89 14.97
CA ARG A 72 -20.50 -0.97 13.48
C ARG A 72 -19.55 0.02 12.85
N HIS A 73 -18.95 -0.38 11.74
CA HIS A 73 -18.09 0.47 10.92
C HIS A 73 -18.31 0.20 9.44
N ILE A 74 -17.89 1.13 8.61
CA ILE A 74 -17.83 1.00 7.15
C ILE A 74 -16.38 0.88 6.74
N THR A 75 -16.10 -0.09 5.87
CA THR A 75 -14.75 -0.35 5.38
C THR A 75 -14.79 -0.96 3.97
N ASN A 76 -13.69 -0.84 3.26
CA ASN A 76 -13.51 -1.46 1.95
C ASN A 76 -13.11 -2.95 2.06
N LYS A 77 -13.16 -3.66 0.93
CA LYS A 77 -12.80 -5.10 0.87
C LYS A 77 -11.30 -5.36 0.81
N SER A 78 -10.44 -4.34 0.83
CA SER A 78 -8.99 -4.50 0.74
C SER A 78 -8.44 -5.41 1.85
N SER A 79 -7.55 -6.32 1.48
CA SER A 79 -6.81 -7.17 2.43
C SER A 79 -5.51 -6.53 2.94
N GLY A 80 -5.03 -5.48 2.26
CA GLY A 80 -3.72 -4.88 2.51
C GLY A 80 -2.54 -5.58 1.81
N ALA A 81 -2.80 -6.69 1.10
CA ALA A 81 -1.75 -7.53 0.51
C ALA A 81 -0.83 -6.76 -0.43
N MET A 82 -1.36 -5.93 -1.34
CA MET A 82 -0.53 -5.22 -2.31
C MET A 82 0.40 -4.20 -1.65
N GLY A 83 -0.10 -3.40 -0.69
CA GLY A 83 0.72 -2.44 0.05
C GLY A 83 1.82 -3.12 0.88
N LEU A 84 1.51 -4.27 1.51
CA LEU A 84 2.50 -5.06 2.21
C LEU A 84 3.58 -5.60 1.27
N LEU A 85 3.20 -6.20 0.14
CA LEU A 85 4.15 -6.78 -0.81
C LEU A 85 5.02 -5.70 -1.46
N LEU A 86 4.48 -4.54 -1.80
CA LEU A 86 5.27 -3.37 -2.20
C LEU A 86 6.30 -2.99 -1.12
N SER A 87 5.89 -3.01 0.14
CA SER A 87 6.76 -2.67 1.27
C SER A 87 7.89 -3.68 1.43
N GLN A 88 7.61 -4.97 1.36
CA GLN A 88 8.64 -6.00 1.46
C GLN A 88 9.57 -6.02 0.25
N VAL A 89 9.04 -5.88 -0.97
CA VAL A 89 9.87 -5.82 -2.18
C VAL A 89 10.79 -4.60 -2.15
N ALA A 90 10.28 -3.42 -1.78
CA ALA A 90 11.11 -2.23 -1.63
C ALA A 90 12.24 -2.45 -0.59
N ARG A 91 11.90 -3.05 0.56
CA ARG A 91 12.88 -3.41 1.59
C ARG A 91 13.91 -4.44 1.09
N PHE A 92 13.48 -5.47 0.40
CA PHE A 92 14.39 -6.46 -0.19
C PHE A 92 15.35 -5.81 -1.19
N ARG A 93 14.92 -4.76 -1.89
CA ARG A 93 15.75 -3.94 -2.79
C ARG A 93 16.57 -2.86 -2.07
N GLY A 94 16.58 -2.87 -0.73
CA GLY A 94 17.47 -2.05 0.10
C GLY A 94 16.90 -0.73 0.58
N ALA A 95 15.62 -0.42 0.31
CA ALA A 95 14.98 0.81 0.79
C ALA A 95 14.74 0.79 2.30
N GLN A 96 14.71 1.97 2.89
CA GLN A 96 14.10 2.22 4.20
C GLN A 96 12.60 2.46 4.00
N VAL A 97 11.79 1.54 4.52
CA VAL A 97 10.35 1.54 4.26
C VAL A 97 9.56 1.92 5.50
N LYS A 98 8.62 2.85 5.32
CA LYS A 98 7.57 3.19 6.27
C LYS A 98 6.23 2.76 5.71
N TYR A 99 5.51 1.94 6.46
CA TYR A 99 4.23 1.37 6.05
C TYR A 99 3.10 1.88 6.95
N VAL A 100 2.24 2.73 6.42
CA VAL A 100 1.03 3.24 7.08
C VAL A 100 -0.13 2.37 6.65
N HIS A 101 -0.77 1.67 7.58
CA HIS A 101 -1.80 0.72 7.19
C HIS A 101 -3.00 0.69 8.13
N GLY A 102 -4.18 0.52 7.52
CA GLY A 102 -5.39 0.14 8.21
C GLY A 102 -5.39 -1.34 8.60
N PRO A 103 -6.53 -1.86 9.07
CA PRO A 103 -6.67 -3.27 9.40
C PRO A 103 -6.22 -4.17 8.24
N LEU A 104 -5.34 -5.12 8.54
CA LEU A 104 -4.83 -6.11 7.58
C LEU A 104 -5.60 -7.43 7.73
N LYS A 105 -6.00 -8.02 6.59
CA LYS A 105 -6.61 -9.35 6.52
C LYS A 105 -5.59 -10.41 6.03
N ILE A 106 -4.36 -10.26 6.45
CA ILE A 106 -3.19 -11.09 6.11
C ILE A 106 -2.35 -11.30 7.35
N ASP A 107 -1.44 -12.26 7.32
CA ASP A 107 -0.57 -12.51 8.47
C ASP A 107 0.32 -11.29 8.76
N LYS A 108 0.22 -10.77 9.98
CA LYS A 108 1.02 -9.64 10.45
C LYS A 108 2.52 -9.96 10.52
N ASN A 109 2.91 -11.22 10.60
CA ASN A 109 4.30 -11.65 10.58
C ASN A 109 5.01 -11.22 9.28
N LEU A 110 4.26 -11.12 8.18
CA LEU A 110 4.77 -10.62 6.90
C LEU A 110 5.17 -9.14 6.93
N THR A 111 4.81 -8.39 7.97
CA THR A 111 5.24 -6.99 8.15
C THR A 111 6.56 -6.85 8.90
N ASP A 112 7.17 -7.96 9.34
CA ASP A 112 8.41 -7.93 10.10
C ASP A 112 9.57 -7.27 9.31
N GLY A 113 10.40 -6.52 10.03
CA GLY A 113 11.47 -5.73 9.44
C GLY A 113 11.03 -4.44 8.73
N ILE A 114 9.75 -4.05 8.81
CA ILE A 114 9.23 -2.78 8.27
C ILE A 114 8.80 -1.87 9.43
N LYS A 115 9.13 -0.58 9.36
CA LYS A 115 8.59 0.41 10.28
C LYS A 115 7.11 0.67 9.98
N ARG A 116 6.22 0.30 10.91
CA ARG A 116 4.77 0.34 10.74
C ARG A 116 4.13 1.49 11.51
N TYR A 117 3.05 2.02 10.93
CA TYR A 117 2.13 2.97 11.57
C TYR A 117 0.72 2.42 11.37
N GLU A 118 0.14 1.86 12.42
CA GLU A 118 -1.23 1.36 12.38
C GLU A 118 -2.22 2.52 12.51
N ILE A 119 -3.20 2.55 11.63
CA ILE A 119 -4.29 3.55 11.61
C ILE A 119 -5.64 2.84 11.55
N GLU A 120 -6.70 3.54 11.93
CA GLU A 120 -8.07 3.02 11.80
C GLU A 120 -8.87 3.84 10.78
N THR A 121 -8.88 5.14 10.90
CA THR A 121 -9.73 6.04 10.12
C THR A 121 -8.97 6.81 9.03
N SER A 122 -9.71 7.44 8.12
CA SER A 122 -9.15 8.37 7.12
C SER A 122 -8.46 9.57 7.77
N VAL A 123 -8.94 10.02 8.93
CA VAL A 123 -8.33 11.11 9.70
C VAL A 123 -6.97 10.69 10.25
N ASP A 124 -6.87 9.46 10.78
CA ASP A 124 -5.59 8.92 11.25
C ASP A 124 -4.60 8.76 10.11
N LEU A 125 -5.07 8.31 8.94
CA LEU A 125 -4.24 8.20 7.74
C LEU A 125 -3.67 9.57 7.33
N ILE A 126 -4.49 10.61 7.24
CA ILE A 126 -4.03 11.98 6.91
C ILE A 126 -2.98 12.45 7.93
N ARG A 127 -3.23 12.23 9.23
CA ARG A 127 -2.30 12.62 10.28
C ARG A 127 -0.95 11.90 10.15
N ALA A 128 -0.96 10.60 9.93
CA ALA A 128 0.26 9.81 9.74
C ALA A 128 1.04 10.25 8.49
N LEU A 129 0.35 10.50 7.39
CA LEU A 129 0.97 10.97 6.15
C LEU A 129 1.59 12.36 6.30
N ASN A 130 0.93 13.31 6.93
CA ASN A 130 1.47 14.66 7.16
C ASN A 130 2.78 14.64 7.96
N ASN A 131 2.95 13.66 8.86
CA ASN A 131 4.18 13.54 9.65
C ASN A 131 5.35 12.92 8.86
N GLU A 132 5.08 12.08 7.86
CA GLU A 132 6.10 11.26 7.22
C GLU A 132 6.41 11.65 5.77
N ILE A 133 5.48 12.33 5.07
CA ILE A 133 5.56 12.57 3.63
C ILE A 133 6.73 13.44 3.20
N SER A 134 7.16 14.37 4.06
CA SER A 134 8.25 15.31 3.74
C SER A 134 9.62 14.63 3.59
N ASN A 135 9.77 13.42 4.12
CA ASN A 135 11.03 12.68 4.24
C ASN A 135 11.10 11.44 3.35
N CYS A 136 10.23 11.29 2.34
CA CYS A 136 10.28 10.16 1.42
C CYS A 136 10.76 10.57 0.02
N ASP A 137 11.45 9.65 -0.67
CA ASP A 137 11.78 9.78 -2.11
C ASP A 137 10.61 9.30 -2.97
N TYR A 138 9.92 8.25 -2.52
CA TYR A 138 8.78 7.64 -3.22
C TYR A 138 7.61 7.47 -2.26
N PHE A 139 6.43 7.83 -2.72
CA PHE A 139 5.19 7.63 -1.98
C PHE A 139 4.20 6.78 -2.80
N PHE A 140 3.76 5.66 -2.23
CA PHE A 140 2.77 4.77 -2.83
C PHE A 140 1.46 4.84 -2.05
N MET A 141 0.46 5.49 -2.61
CA MET A 141 -0.88 5.60 -2.03
C MET A 141 -1.75 4.41 -2.45
N ASN A 142 -1.55 3.27 -1.78
CA ASN A 142 -2.26 2.01 -2.07
C ASN A 142 -3.40 1.69 -1.10
N ALA A 143 -3.55 2.43 0.00
CA ALA A 143 -4.65 2.22 0.94
C ALA A 143 -6.01 2.44 0.27
N ALA A 144 -6.97 1.57 0.57
CA ALA A 144 -8.36 1.71 0.18
C ALA A 144 -9.09 2.60 1.18
N VAL A 145 -9.21 3.88 0.86
CA VAL A 145 -9.86 4.88 1.72
C VAL A 145 -11.36 4.82 1.52
N SER A 146 -12.14 4.96 2.61
CA SER A 146 -13.59 5.16 2.53
C SER A 146 -13.89 6.51 1.89
N ASP A 147 -14.90 6.55 1.02
CA ASP A 147 -15.33 7.81 0.38
C ASP A 147 -16.10 8.72 1.34
N PHE A 148 -16.55 8.18 2.48
CA PHE A 148 -17.33 8.90 3.47
C PHE A 148 -17.03 8.45 4.90
N LYS A 149 -17.37 9.31 5.84
CA LYS A 149 -17.26 9.11 7.30
C LYS A 149 -18.53 9.59 8.00
N ILE A 150 -18.69 9.19 9.25
CA ILE A 150 -19.74 9.68 10.15
C ILE A 150 -19.10 10.61 11.19
N THR A 151 -19.66 11.79 11.37
CA THR A 151 -19.06 12.87 12.19
C THR A 151 -19.66 12.98 13.60
N SER A 152 -20.65 12.15 13.92
CA SER A 152 -21.26 12.14 15.25
C SER A 152 -20.47 11.36 16.29
N ASP A 153 -20.88 11.50 17.55
CA ASP A 153 -20.38 10.65 18.63
C ASP A 153 -20.72 9.18 18.36
N THR A 154 -19.68 8.35 18.27
CA THR A 154 -19.78 6.91 17.98
C THR A 154 -19.54 6.05 19.21
N SER A 155 -19.55 6.62 20.41
CA SER A 155 -19.24 5.93 21.68
C SER A 155 -20.34 4.96 22.12
N ALA A 156 -21.59 5.18 21.70
CA ALA A 156 -22.74 4.33 22.03
C ALA A 156 -23.31 3.63 20.79
N LYS A 157 -23.91 2.45 21.01
CA LYS A 157 -24.62 1.73 19.93
C LYS A 157 -25.95 2.42 19.60
N ILE A 158 -26.15 2.78 18.34
CA ILE A 158 -27.39 3.43 17.87
C ILE A 158 -28.49 2.37 17.72
N PRO A 159 -29.71 2.61 18.25
CA PRO A 159 -30.86 1.74 18.06
C PRO A 159 -31.20 1.57 16.57
N LYS A 160 -31.65 0.35 16.18
CA LYS A 160 -31.95 0.01 14.78
C LYS A 160 -32.93 0.98 14.10
N ASN A 161 -33.94 1.44 14.82
CA ASN A 161 -34.96 2.36 14.33
C ASN A 161 -34.48 3.80 14.15
N GLN A 162 -33.30 4.16 14.68
CA GLN A 162 -32.70 5.50 14.57
C GLN A 162 -31.54 5.56 13.58
N ILE A 163 -31.04 4.41 13.09
CA ILE A 163 -29.82 4.35 12.28
C ILE A 163 -29.91 5.16 10.99
N ASN A 164 -31.04 5.11 10.28
CA ASN A 164 -31.23 5.85 9.03
C ASN A 164 -31.20 7.36 9.24
N ALA A 165 -31.90 7.86 10.27
CA ALA A 165 -31.88 9.28 10.59
C ALA A 165 -30.47 9.74 10.99
N HIS A 166 -29.76 8.93 11.79
CA HIS A 166 -28.39 9.20 12.21
C HIS A 166 -27.42 9.30 11.03
N LEU A 167 -27.44 8.31 10.12
CA LEU A 167 -26.59 8.31 8.94
C LEU A 167 -26.87 9.53 8.03
N ASN A 168 -28.14 9.84 7.78
CA ASN A 168 -28.51 10.97 6.93
C ASN A 168 -28.07 12.34 7.50
N GLN A 169 -28.01 12.49 8.81
CA GLN A 169 -27.62 13.75 9.46
C GLN A 169 -26.12 13.93 9.63
N ASN A 170 -25.35 12.84 9.69
CA ASN A 170 -23.95 12.87 10.10
C ASN A 170 -23.00 12.33 9.02
N PHE A 171 -23.49 12.17 7.80
CA PHE A 171 -22.71 11.66 6.68
C PHE A 171 -21.89 12.78 6.03
N GLU A 172 -20.57 12.61 5.97
CA GLU A 172 -19.66 13.54 5.29
C GLU A 172 -18.76 12.81 4.32
N LEU A 173 -18.41 13.46 3.21
CA LEU A 173 -17.40 12.96 2.29
C LEU A 173 -16.00 13.09 2.87
N VAL A 174 -15.20 12.05 2.72
CA VAL A 174 -13.77 12.10 3.01
C VAL A 174 -13.08 12.82 1.84
N PRO A 175 -12.22 13.82 2.09
CA PRO A 175 -11.47 14.47 1.03
C PRO A 175 -10.54 13.48 0.34
N ASP A 176 -10.28 13.67 -0.95
CA ASP A 176 -9.27 12.88 -1.67
C ASP A 176 -7.90 13.08 -1.02
N ILE A 177 -7.43 12.03 -0.34
CA ILE A 177 -6.21 12.09 0.47
C ILE A 177 -4.99 12.27 -0.42
N LEU A 178 -4.89 11.54 -1.55
CA LEU A 178 -3.75 11.69 -2.45
C LEU A 178 -3.68 13.11 -3.01
N LYS A 179 -4.80 13.66 -3.48
CA LYS A 179 -4.90 15.05 -3.93
C LYS A 179 -4.52 16.06 -2.84
N THR A 180 -4.90 15.78 -1.60
CA THR A 180 -4.59 16.65 -0.47
C THR A 180 -3.09 16.65 -0.17
N ILE A 181 -2.49 15.49 -0.08
CA ILE A 181 -1.06 15.29 0.21
C ILE A 181 -0.18 15.77 -0.94
N SER A 182 -0.60 15.61 -2.19
CA SER A 182 0.16 16.05 -3.37
C SER A 182 0.41 17.56 -3.42
N LYS A 183 -0.38 18.36 -2.70
CA LYS A 183 -0.14 19.82 -2.58
C LYS A 183 1.19 20.16 -1.86
N SER A 184 1.70 19.25 -1.05
CA SER A 184 2.98 19.40 -0.34
C SER A 184 4.12 18.60 -0.97
N LYS A 185 3.89 18.01 -2.15
CA LYS A 185 4.90 17.24 -2.88
C LYS A 185 6.08 18.12 -3.27
N LYS A 186 7.30 17.63 -3.05
CA LYS A 186 8.56 18.26 -3.48
C LYS A 186 8.97 17.74 -4.87
N ASP A 187 9.75 18.51 -5.61
CA ASP A 187 10.18 18.18 -6.99
C ASP A 187 10.98 16.87 -7.08
N ASN A 188 11.73 16.54 -6.02
CA ASN A 188 12.54 15.32 -5.97
C ASN A 188 11.74 14.06 -5.57
N GLN A 189 10.48 14.21 -5.16
CA GLN A 189 9.62 13.09 -4.76
C GLN A 189 8.85 12.51 -5.95
N VAL A 190 8.55 11.22 -5.88
CA VAL A 190 7.68 10.52 -6.84
C VAL A 190 6.46 10.00 -6.10
N PHE A 191 5.27 10.40 -6.56
CA PHE A 191 3.99 9.99 -6.01
C PHE A 191 3.28 9.03 -6.95
N VAL A 192 2.88 7.88 -6.42
CA VAL A 192 2.20 6.80 -7.15
C VAL A 192 0.83 6.55 -6.54
N GLY A 193 -0.22 6.78 -7.31
CA GLY A 193 -1.58 6.45 -6.95
C GLY A 193 -1.99 5.05 -7.42
N PHE A 194 -3.07 4.53 -6.85
CA PHE A 194 -3.71 3.28 -7.25
C PHE A 194 -5.18 3.53 -7.57
N CYS A 195 -5.67 2.86 -8.61
CA CYS A 195 -7.05 2.96 -9.06
C CYS A 195 -7.57 1.58 -9.42
N ALA A 196 -8.60 1.13 -8.72
CA ALA A 196 -9.36 -0.04 -9.13
C ALA A 196 -10.43 0.37 -10.15
N PHE A 197 -10.68 -0.47 -11.16
CA PHE A 197 -11.75 -0.27 -12.12
C PHE A 197 -12.48 -1.59 -12.40
N THR A 198 -13.66 -1.49 -13.00
CA THR A 198 -14.46 -2.61 -13.52
C THR A 198 -14.69 -2.41 -15.01
N GLY A 199 -14.96 -3.49 -15.74
CA GLY A 199 -15.13 -3.45 -17.20
C GLY A 199 -13.80 -3.39 -17.96
N SER A 200 -13.83 -2.83 -19.17
CA SER A 200 -12.65 -2.79 -20.04
C SER A 200 -11.71 -1.60 -19.74
N ILE A 201 -10.43 -1.77 -20.02
CA ILE A 201 -9.47 -0.67 -19.90
C ILE A 201 -9.76 0.46 -20.89
N GLU A 202 -10.32 0.14 -22.06
CA GLU A 202 -10.71 1.11 -23.09
C GLU A 202 -11.71 2.11 -22.54
N GLU A 203 -12.70 1.64 -21.78
CA GLU A 203 -13.73 2.48 -21.15
C GLU A 203 -13.17 3.29 -19.97
N ALA A 204 -12.27 2.69 -19.19
CA ALA A 204 -11.68 3.31 -18.02
C ALA A 204 -10.56 4.33 -18.33
N ARG A 205 -9.91 4.22 -19.50
CA ARG A 205 -8.67 4.92 -19.85
C ARG A 205 -8.74 6.43 -19.71
N MET A 206 -9.77 7.06 -20.23
CA MET A 206 -9.94 8.52 -20.13
C MET A 206 -10.07 8.97 -18.67
N THR A 207 -10.92 8.31 -17.90
CA THR A 207 -11.11 8.60 -16.48
C THR A 207 -9.82 8.41 -15.67
N ILE A 208 -9.01 7.39 -15.99
CA ILE A 208 -7.73 7.15 -15.32
C ILE A 208 -6.75 8.29 -15.61
N LYS A 209 -6.65 8.75 -16.87
CA LYS A 209 -5.79 9.87 -17.26
C LYS A 209 -6.19 11.19 -16.59
N GLU A 210 -7.48 11.46 -16.49
CA GLU A 210 -7.97 12.60 -15.74
C GLU A 210 -7.63 12.53 -14.25
N LYS A 211 -7.73 11.34 -13.66
CA LYS A 211 -7.41 11.13 -12.24
C LYS A 211 -5.94 11.41 -11.91
N ILE A 212 -4.96 11.12 -12.78
CA ILE A 212 -3.55 11.46 -12.53
C ILE A 212 -3.41 12.96 -12.29
N ILE A 213 -3.97 13.76 -13.19
CA ILE A 213 -3.92 15.23 -13.14
C ILE A 213 -4.65 15.73 -11.90
N GLN A 214 -5.87 15.24 -11.65
CA GLN A 214 -6.70 15.68 -10.51
C GLN A 214 -6.06 15.35 -9.16
N LYS A 215 -5.36 14.22 -9.05
CA LYS A 215 -4.69 13.76 -7.84
C LYS A 215 -3.30 14.32 -7.65
N GLY A 216 -2.70 14.90 -8.69
CA GLY A 216 -1.35 15.48 -8.64
C GLY A 216 -0.26 14.45 -8.37
N CYS A 217 -0.43 13.21 -8.84
CA CYS A 217 0.59 12.16 -8.77
C CYS A 217 1.36 12.03 -10.09
N ASP A 218 2.56 11.45 -10.03
CA ASP A 218 3.41 11.24 -11.22
C ASP A 218 2.98 10.01 -12.01
N TYR A 219 2.52 8.99 -11.27
CA TYR A 219 2.08 7.71 -11.81
C TYR A 219 0.76 7.28 -11.18
N LEU A 220 -0.07 6.59 -11.95
CA LEU A 220 -1.27 5.92 -11.46
C LEU A 220 -1.30 4.48 -11.97
N PHE A 221 -1.26 3.53 -11.06
CA PHE A 221 -1.44 2.12 -11.38
C PHE A 221 -2.91 1.77 -11.32
N ALA A 222 -3.47 1.33 -12.45
CA ALA A 222 -4.87 0.93 -12.58
C ALA A 222 -4.98 -0.58 -12.79
N ASN A 223 -5.80 -1.25 -12.00
CA ASN A 223 -6.03 -2.69 -12.10
C ASN A 223 -7.53 -3.02 -12.11
N PRO A 224 -7.95 -4.03 -12.90
CA PRO A 224 -9.31 -4.55 -12.84
C PRO A 224 -9.55 -5.31 -11.53
N ILE A 225 -10.79 -5.27 -11.03
CA ILE A 225 -11.17 -5.95 -9.77
C ILE A 225 -12.35 -6.92 -9.93
N ASP A 226 -12.91 -7.01 -11.12
CA ASP A 226 -14.05 -7.86 -11.48
C ASP A 226 -13.66 -9.13 -12.25
N LEU A 227 -12.37 -9.34 -12.50
CA LEU A 227 -11.88 -10.54 -13.18
C LEU A 227 -11.68 -11.71 -12.20
N GLU A 228 -12.08 -12.89 -12.61
CA GLU A 228 -11.94 -14.11 -11.82
C GLU A 228 -10.48 -14.43 -11.49
N GLY A 229 -10.21 -14.77 -10.22
CA GLY A 229 -8.86 -15.08 -9.73
C GLY A 229 -7.97 -13.85 -9.55
N GLN A 230 -8.49 -12.62 -9.75
CA GLN A 230 -7.82 -11.36 -9.50
C GLN A 230 -8.46 -10.59 -8.33
N GLY A 231 -7.84 -9.52 -7.88
CA GLY A 231 -8.41 -8.60 -6.91
C GLY A 231 -7.78 -8.65 -5.51
N PHE A 232 -8.60 -8.66 -4.45
CA PHE A 232 -8.16 -8.31 -3.10
C PHE A 232 -7.49 -9.44 -2.29
N GLY A 233 -7.59 -10.72 -2.70
CA GLY A 233 -6.99 -11.87 -2.00
C GLY A 233 -5.46 -11.81 -1.97
N PHE A 234 -4.81 -12.40 -0.94
CA PHE A 234 -3.34 -12.43 -0.84
C PHE A 234 -2.72 -13.25 -1.99
N LEU A 235 -3.26 -14.44 -2.26
CA LEU A 235 -2.79 -15.34 -3.32
C LEU A 235 -3.35 -15.01 -4.71
N ALA A 236 -4.26 -14.02 -4.82
CA ALA A 236 -4.80 -13.62 -6.11
C ALA A 236 -3.69 -13.05 -7.00
N GLN A 237 -3.70 -13.42 -8.27
CA GLN A 237 -2.90 -12.77 -9.28
C GLN A 237 -3.50 -11.40 -9.63
N ASN A 238 -2.71 -10.50 -10.17
CA ASN A 238 -3.19 -9.24 -10.70
C ASN A 238 -2.43 -8.88 -11.98
N GLU A 239 -3.07 -8.06 -12.78
CA GLU A 239 -2.49 -7.33 -13.90
C GLU A 239 -2.86 -5.86 -13.77
N GLY A 240 -2.29 -5.01 -14.61
CA GLY A 240 -2.69 -3.61 -14.62
C GLY A 240 -1.85 -2.76 -15.55
N TRP A 241 -2.20 -1.51 -15.59
CA TRP A 241 -1.58 -0.48 -16.42
C TRP A 241 -1.02 0.62 -15.54
N LEU A 242 0.26 0.94 -15.73
CA LEU A 242 0.89 2.12 -15.13
C LEU A 242 0.80 3.26 -16.13
N PHE A 243 0.11 4.32 -15.74
CA PHE A 243 -0.01 5.57 -16.49
C PHE A 243 0.91 6.62 -15.90
N ASP A 244 1.48 7.47 -16.75
CA ASP A 244 2.23 8.66 -16.33
C ASP A 244 1.54 9.96 -16.75
N THR A 245 2.11 11.10 -16.35
CA THR A 245 1.62 12.44 -16.69
C THR A 245 1.78 12.80 -18.17
N ASN A 246 2.59 12.06 -18.94
CA ASN A 246 2.82 12.22 -20.38
C ASN A 246 1.89 11.35 -21.23
N ASN A 247 0.87 10.74 -20.61
CA ASN A 247 -0.07 9.80 -21.25
C ASN A 247 0.55 8.48 -21.73
N MET A 248 1.78 8.14 -21.31
CA MET A 248 2.36 6.83 -21.56
C MET A 248 1.66 5.78 -20.71
N GLU A 249 1.54 4.59 -21.29
CA GLU A 249 0.88 3.44 -20.66
C GLU A 249 1.83 2.24 -20.70
N HIS A 250 2.06 1.63 -19.53
CA HIS A 250 2.88 0.42 -19.42
C HIS A 250 2.02 -0.70 -18.84
N TYR A 251 1.73 -1.69 -19.67
CA TYR A 251 0.97 -2.85 -19.23
C TYR A 251 1.86 -3.85 -18.51
N ILE A 252 1.42 -4.29 -17.35
CA ILE A 252 2.02 -5.37 -16.59
C ILE A 252 1.08 -6.58 -16.65
N ASN A 253 1.52 -7.64 -17.31
CA ASN A 253 0.75 -8.86 -17.51
C ASN A 253 0.38 -9.52 -16.18
N LYS A 254 -0.71 -10.27 -16.19
CA LYS A 254 -1.19 -11.08 -15.07
C LYS A 254 -0.06 -11.90 -14.46
N THR A 255 0.20 -11.69 -13.17
CA THR A 255 1.30 -12.32 -12.44
C THR A 255 0.97 -12.36 -10.94
N SER A 256 1.82 -13.00 -10.15
CA SER A 256 1.72 -12.96 -8.68
C SER A 256 1.85 -11.52 -8.18
N LYS A 257 1.27 -11.22 -7.02
CA LYS A 257 1.36 -9.86 -6.46
C LYS A 257 2.78 -9.45 -6.08
N ILE A 258 3.65 -10.39 -5.73
CA ILE A 258 5.05 -10.09 -5.44
C ILE A 258 5.80 -9.69 -6.72
N ASP A 259 5.57 -10.40 -7.82
CA ASP A 259 6.13 -10.06 -9.13
C ASP A 259 5.58 -8.74 -9.65
N LEU A 260 4.27 -8.50 -9.45
CA LEU A 260 3.64 -7.24 -9.80
C LEU A 260 4.29 -6.07 -9.04
N ALA A 261 4.48 -6.22 -7.73
CA ALA A 261 5.15 -5.22 -6.90
C ALA A 261 6.57 -4.93 -7.40
N ASN A 262 7.33 -5.99 -7.73
CA ASN A 262 8.69 -5.86 -8.25
C ASN A 262 8.73 -5.16 -9.62
N LYS A 263 7.88 -5.58 -10.55
CA LYS A 263 7.77 -4.97 -11.89
C LYS A 263 7.34 -3.51 -11.81
N LEU A 264 6.35 -3.20 -10.96
CA LEU A 264 5.86 -1.84 -10.77
C LEU A 264 6.95 -0.91 -10.24
N ILE A 265 7.67 -1.31 -9.19
CA ILE A 265 8.79 -0.53 -8.65
C ILE A 265 9.88 -0.37 -9.71
N THR A 266 10.24 -1.43 -10.43
CA THR A 266 11.26 -1.38 -11.50
C THR A 266 10.87 -0.39 -12.59
N GLN A 267 9.63 -0.42 -13.05
CA GLN A 267 9.14 0.48 -14.07
C GLN A 267 9.22 1.95 -13.62
N ILE A 268 8.76 2.25 -12.40
CA ILE A 268 8.77 3.60 -11.84
C ILE A 268 10.19 4.14 -11.71
N ILE A 269 11.14 3.33 -11.24
CA ILE A 269 12.54 3.74 -11.11
C ILE A 269 13.17 3.99 -12.48
N SER A 270 12.87 3.18 -13.48
CA SER A 270 13.40 3.33 -14.83
C SER A 270 12.89 4.58 -15.54
N LEU A 271 11.67 4.99 -15.27
CA LEU A 271 11.03 6.18 -15.87
C LEU A 271 11.45 7.50 -15.19
N LYS A 272 11.95 7.44 -13.94
CA LYS A 272 12.45 8.64 -13.24
C LYS A 272 13.80 9.15 -13.78
N LYS A 273 14.49 8.35 -14.58
CA LYS A 273 15.76 8.75 -15.19
C LYS A 273 15.53 9.70 -16.35
#